data_bfd87dce9ac73e6de633c78d7346fc69
#
_entry.id   bfd87dce9ac73e6de633c78d7346fc69
#
_cell.length_a   1.000
_cell.length_b   1.000
_cell.length_c   1.000
_cell.angle_alpha   90.00
_cell.angle_beta   90.00
_cell.angle_gamma   90.00
#
_symmetry.space_group_name_H-M   'P 1'
#
loop_
_entity.id
_entity.type
_entity.pdbx_description
1 polymer ?
#
loop_
_entity_poly.entity_id
_entity_poly.type
_entity_poly.pdbx_seq_one_letter_code
_entity_poly.pdbx_strand_id
1 'polypeptide(L)'
;MLRSVGAITFGLASDRYGRKWPYIVNNVLFIVFELATGFVNTYSQFLGVRACFGIAMGGLYGNVAATALEDLPPAARGIVSGMLQQGYAFGYLLAVVFARAFVNTTSHGWRPLFWFGACPPVLLIIFRYFLPETEAFQRRMELRKAGGDIGVEKVFIQEGKVALRKYWLTLIYLVLLMAGFNFMSHGSQDLYPTMLQNQLGFGHDRVTVTQVVANLGAITGGTVVGYSSQIFGRRISIIAMCILGGALLYPYGFLRSNGIMAAAFFEQFAVQGAWGVIPIHLMELSPASFRTFVVGTSYQLGNLVSSASSTIEATLGEKWPLPPTKDGTKRYDYGKVMVIFMGAVFAYVMLLTFIGPERKNRDMFQEEGLEDIVGDGKGDDLEGGEKVGFDEKEGSPQRT
;
A
#
# COMPACT_ATOMS: atom_id res chain seq x y z
N MET A 1 14.21 5.35 1.05
CA MET A 1 14.56 5.92 -0.28
C MET A 1 14.70 4.85 -1.36
N LEU A 2 15.47 3.78 -1.19
CA LEU A 2 15.68 2.76 -2.23
C LEU A 2 14.45 1.89 -2.57
N ARG A 3 13.39 1.93 -1.76
CA ARG A 3 12.12 1.23 -2.07
C ARG A 3 11.52 1.64 -3.42
N SER A 4 11.68 2.91 -3.81
CA SER A 4 11.17 3.39 -5.12
C SER A 4 11.88 2.72 -6.29
N VAL A 5 13.18 2.42 -6.17
CA VAL A 5 13.93 1.66 -7.19
C VAL A 5 13.34 0.25 -7.33
N GLY A 6 13.07 -0.42 -6.19
CA GLY A 6 12.42 -1.73 -6.19
C GLY A 6 11.03 -1.71 -6.83
N ALA A 7 10.22 -0.70 -6.53
CA ALA A 7 8.88 -0.56 -7.12
C ALA A 7 8.93 -0.42 -8.65
N ILE A 8 9.85 0.39 -9.16
CA ILE A 8 10.04 0.59 -10.60
C ILE A 8 10.49 -0.72 -11.27
N THR A 9 11.55 -1.33 -10.75
CA THR A 9 12.15 -2.52 -11.37
C THR A 9 11.23 -3.74 -11.34
N PHE A 10 10.70 -4.08 -10.16
CA PHE A 10 9.79 -5.22 -10.01
C PHE A 10 8.40 -4.95 -10.57
N GLY A 11 7.93 -3.69 -10.54
CA GLY A 11 6.68 -3.30 -11.18
C GLY A 11 6.71 -3.54 -12.68
N LEU A 12 7.72 -3.01 -13.37
CA LEU A 12 7.90 -3.22 -14.81
C LEU A 12 8.15 -4.71 -15.13
N ALA A 13 8.95 -5.41 -14.32
CA ALA A 13 9.17 -6.84 -14.52
C ALA A 13 7.85 -7.63 -14.39
N SER A 14 6.99 -7.29 -13.43
CA SER A 14 5.70 -7.95 -13.24
C SER A 14 4.71 -7.66 -14.37
N ASP A 15 4.70 -6.45 -14.91
CA ASP A 15 3.83 -6.09 -16.04
C ASP A 15 4.32 -6.68 -17.37
N ARG A 16 5.63 -7.02 -17.48
CA ARG A 16 6.23 -7.65 -18.67
C ARG A 16 6.22 -9.18 -18.62
N TYR A 17 6.64 -9.79 -17.50
CA TYR A 17 6.90 -11.23 -17.39
C TYR A 17 5.83 -11.99 -16.59
N GLY A 18 4.83 -11.30 -16.04
CA GLY A 18 3.80 -11.87 -15.19
C GLY A 18 4.02 -11.59 -13.71
N ARG A 19 2.98 -11.89 -12.91
CA ARG A 19 2.98 -11.59 -11.46
C ARG A 19 3.72 -12.66 -10.67
N LYS A 20 3.75 -13.91 -11.14
CA LYS A 20 4.26 -15.08 -10.41
C LYS A 20 5.76 -14.99 -10.13
N TRP A 21 6.57 -14.93 -11.17
CA TRP A 21 8.01 -15.02 -11.05
C TRP A 21 8.67 -13.82 -10.38
N PRO A 22 8.33 -12.57 -10.72
CA PRO A 22 8.85 -11.41 -10.03
C PRO A 22 8.47 -11.39 -8.55
N TYR A 23 7.28 -11.89 -8.19
CA TYR A 23 6.85 -12.03 -6.79
C TYR A 23 7.73 -13.03 -6.03
N ILE A 24 8.01 -14.20 -6.62
CA ILE A 24 8.86 -15.23 -6.00
C ILE A 24 10.28 -14.71 -5.81
N VAL A 25 10.89 -14.13 -6.86
CA VAL A 25 12.26 -13.56 -6.80
C VAL A 25 12.34 -12.48 -5.74
N ASN A 26 11.35 -11.60 -5.69
CA ASN A 26 11.30 -10.52 -4.72
C ASN A 26 11.22 -11.04 -3.27
N ASN A 27 10.41 -12.06 -3.01
CA ASN A 27 10.35 -12.71 -1.69
C ASN A 27 11.64 -13.44 -1.33
N VAL A 28 12.35 -14.05 -2.28
CA VAL A 28 13.67 -14.65 -2.05
C VAL A 28 14.67 -13.58 -1.61
N LEU A 29 14.73 -12.45 -2.30
CA LEU A 29 15.58 -11.31 -1.91
C LEU A 29 15.21 -10.78 -0.54
N PHE A 30 13.90 -10.71 -0.23
CA PHE A 30 13.42 -10.31 1.09
C PHE A 30 13.97 -11.23 2.18
N ILE A 31 13.86 -12.56 2.01
CA ILE A 31 14.39 -13.56 2.95
C ILE A 31 15.90 -13.39 3.16
N VAL A 32 16.65 -13.27 2.05
CA VAL A 32 18.11 -13.13 2.09
C VAL A 32 18.54 -11.90 2.89
N PHE A 33 17.95 -10.73 2.61
CA PHE A 33 18.33 -9.50 3.31
C PHE A 33 17.77 -9.42 4.72
N GLU A 34 16.62 -10.04 5.00
CA GLU A 34 16.09 -10.12 6.36
C GLU A 34 16.98 -11.01 7.24
N LEU A 35 17.35 -12.19 6.76
CA LEU A 35 18.32 -13.06 7.44
C LEU A 35 19.67 -12.35 7.63
N ALA A 36 20.20 -11.74 6.57
CA ALA A 36 21.47 -11.01 6.63
C ALA A 36 21.46 -9.92 7.70
N THR A 37 20.31 -9.24 7.90
CA THR A 37 20.15 -8.22 8.95
C THR A 37 20.40 -8.80 10.34
N GLY A 38 20.00 -10.05 10.61
CA GLY A 38 20.25 -10.73 11.89
C GLY A 38 21.72 -11.08 12.16
N PHE A 39 22.59 -11.07 11.15
CA PHE A 39 24.02 -11.42 11.27
C PHE A 39 24.97 -10.22 11.26
N VAL A 40 24.49 -9.01 11.07
CA VAL A 40 25.33 -7.80 11.03
C VAL A 40 25.94 -7.50 12.42
N ASN A 41 27.17 -6.99 12.43
CA ASN A 41 27.89 -6.66 13.65
C ASN A 41 28.23 -5.16 13.77
N THR A 42 28.16 -4.40 12.68
CA THR A 42 28.41 -2.95 12.66
C THR A 42 27.24 -2.18 12.14
N TYR A 43 27.14 -0.90 12.55
CA TYR A 43 26.07 -0.01 12.10
C TYR A 43 26.11 0.21 10.57
N SER A 44 27.31 0.32 9.97
CA SER A 44 27.45 0.48 8.52
C SER A 44 26.97 -0.75 7.75
N GLN A 45 27.25 -1.98 8.24
CA GLN A 45 26.73 -3.21 7.65
C GLN A 45 25.19 -3.25 7.76
N PHE A 46 24.65 -2.86 8.93
CA PHE A 46 23.21 -2.79 9.13
C PHE A 46 22.55 -1.85 8.11
N LEU A 47 23.08 -0.64 7.94
CA LEU A 47 22.55 0.30 6.96
C LEU A 47 22.63 -0.23 5.53
N GLY A 48 23.75 -0.84 5.15
CA GLY A 48 23.93 -1.42 3.81
C GLY A 48 22.91 -2.54 3.52
N VAL A 49 22.77 -3.48 4.44
CA VAL A 49 21.80 -4.59 4.29
C VAL A 49 20.36 -4.08 4.28
N ARG A 50 20.00 -3.12 5.14
CA ARG A 50 18.67 -2.49 5.16
C ARG A 50 18.38 -1.67 3.92
N ALA A 51 19.40 -1.10 3.29
CA ALA A 51 19.27 -0.42 2.00
C ALA A 51 18.89 -1.41 0.89
N CYS A 52 19.59 -2.55 0.80
CA CYS A 52 19.24 -3.63 -0.14
C CYS A 52 17.87 -4.25 0.15
N PHE A 53 17.55 -4.49 1.44
CA PHE A 53 16.23 -4.91 1.88
C PHE A 53 15.14 -3.93 1.41
N GLY A 54 15.43 -2.63 1.45
CA GLY A 54 14.53 -1.60 0.93
C GLY A 54 14.17 -1.80 -0.53
N ILE A 55 15.11 -2.20 -1.39
CA ILE A 55 14.85 -2.51 -2.80
C ILE A 55 13.88 -3.69 -2.92
N ALA A 56 14.13 -4.78 -2.20
CA ALA A 56 13.24 -5.93 -2.17
C ALA A 56 11.83 -5.56 -1.67
N MET A 57 11.74 -4.80 -0.57
CA MET A 57 10.45 -4.34 -0.01
C MET A 57 9.65 -3.48 -1.00
N GLY A 58 10.35 -2.68 -1.82
CA GLY A 58 9.71 -1.79 -2.78
C GLY A 58 8.86 -2.49 -3.82
N GLY A 59 9.29 -3.67 -4.28
CA GLY A 59 8.59 -4.42 -5.32
C GLY A 59 7.33 -5.16 -4.88
N LEU A 60 7.11 -5.32 -3.57
CA LEU A 60 6.02 -6.17 -3.07
C LEU A 60 4.63 -5.58 -3.27
N TYR A 61 4.42 -4.31 -2.90
CA TYR A 61 3.07 -3.74 -2.81
C TYR A 61 2.27 -3.81 -4.11
N GLY A 62 2.85 -3.36 -5.23
CA GLY A 62 2.18 -3.39 -6.53
C GLY A 62 1.87 -4.80 -7.00
N ASN A 63 2.81 -5.73 -6.81
CA ASN A 63 2.65 -7.11 -7.23
C ASN A 63 1.60 -7.85 -6.39
N VAL A 64 1.60 -7.64 -5.06
CA VAL A 64 0.59 -8.22 -4.16
C VAL A 64 -0.80 -7.69 -4.48
N ALA A 65 -0.94 -6.37 -4.69
CA ALA A 65 -2.22 -5.76 -5.04
C ALA A 65 -2.76 -6.30 -6.36
N ALA A 66 -1.92 -6.36 -7.41
CA ALA A 66 -2.31 -6.93 -8.70
C ALA A 66 -2.72 -8.40 -8.57
N THR A 67 -1.88 -9.24 -7.95
CA THR A 67 -2.16 -10.67 -7.76
C THR A 67 -3.47 -10.92 -6.99
N ALA A 68 -3.77 -10.09 -5.99
CA ALA A 68 -4.93 -10.29 -5.13
C ALA A 68 -6.24 -9.72 -5.71
N LEU A 69 -6.18 -8.71 -6.58
CA LEU A 69 -7.37 -7.94 -6.94
C LEU A 69 -7.74 -8.01 -8.42
N GLU A 70 -6.80 -8.41 -9.33
CA GLU A 70 -7.04 -8.38 -10.78
C GLU A 70 -8.18 -9.33 -11.19
N ASP A 71 -8.15 -10.57 -10.71
CA ASP A 71 -9.08 -11.63 -11.13
C ASP A 71 -10.35 -11.71 -10.27
N LEU A 72 -10.52 -10.77 -9.32
CA LEU A 72 -11.68 -10.79 -8.43
C LEU A 72 -12.94 -10.21 -9.07
N PRO A 73 -14.11 -10.81 -8.79
CA PRO A 73 -15.38 -10.21 -9.18
C PRO A 73 -15.57 -8.85 -8.48
N PRO A 74 -16.22 -7.87 -9.14
CA PRO A 74 -16.38 -6.52 -8.61
C PRO A 74 -16.91 -6.45 -7.18
N ALA A 75 -17.85 -7.33 -6.83
CA ALA A 75 -18.47 -7.38 -5.49
C ALA A 75 -17.48 -7.71 -4.36
N ALA A 76 -16.43 -8.51 -4.63
CA ALA A 76 -15.47 -8.94 -3.62
C ALA A 76 -14.26 -7.99 -3.50
N ARG A 77 -14.01 -7.10 -4.48
CA ARG A 77 -12.81 -6.27 -4.53
C ARG A 77 -12.67 -5.36 -3.30
N GLY A 78 -13.76 -4.80 -2.80
CA GLY A 78 -13.73 -3.89 -1.65
C GLY A 78 -13.28 -4.59 -0.36
N ILE A 79 -13.85 -5.75 -0.04
CA ILE A 79 -13.48 -6.49 1.17
C ILE A 79 -12.05 -7.04 1.08
N VAL A 80 -11.66 -7.59 -0.07
CA VAL A 80 -10.30 -8.12 -0.24
C VAL A 80 -9.26 -7.00 -0.22
N SER A 81 -9.55 -5.82 -0.78
CA SER A 81 -8.71 -4.63 -0.66
C SER A 81 -8.50 -4.24 0.81
N GLY A 82 -9.58 -4.21 1.60
CA GLY A 82 -9.53 -3.96 3.03
C GLY A 82 -8.67 -4.99 3.76
N MET A 83 -8.89 -6.28 3.53
CA MET A 83 -8.12 -7.36 4.15
C MET A 83 -6.64 -7.33 3.77
N LEU A 84 -6.33 -7.09 2.50
CA LEU A 84 -4.96 -6.98 2.00
C LEU A 84 -4.19 -5.88 2.73
N GLN A 85 -4.78 -4.72 2.90
CA GLN A 85 -4.15 -3.60 3.58
C GLN A 85 -3.91 -3.90 5.07
N GLN A 86 -4.75 -4.73 5.70
CA GLN A 86 -4.58 -5.10 7.10
C GLN A 86 -3.38 -6.03 7.36
N GLY A 87 -2.77 -6.57 6.33
CA GLY A 87 -1.48 -7.26 6.45
C GLY A 87 -0.42 -6.40 7.13
N TYR A 88 -0.44 -5.08 6.95
CA TYR A 88 0.43 -4.14 7.65
C TYR A 88 0.17 -4.13 9.17
N ALA A 89 -1.05 -3.89 9.59
CA ALA A 89 -1.42 -3.82 11.01
C ALA A 89 -1.22 -5.18 11.71
N PHE A 90 -1.56 -6.28 11.04
CA PHE A 90 -1.34 -7.63 11.54
C PHE A 90 0.15 -7.95 11.68
N GLY A 91 0.98 -7.60 10.69
CA GLY A 91 2.43 -7.75 10.76
C GLY A 91 3.05 -6.93 11.88
N TYR A 92 2.59 -5.70 12.09
CA TYR A 92 3.02 -4.84 13.19
C TYR A 92 2.65 -5.46 14.55
N LEU A 93 1.43 -5.98 14.70
CA LEU A 93 0.97 -6.67 15.90
C LEU A 93 1.87 -7.86 16.23
N LEU A 94 2.16 -8.72 15.25
CA LEU A 94 3.07 -9.86 15.41
C LEU A 94 4.46 -9.39 15.81
N ALA A 95 5.00 -8.35 15.18
CA ALA A 95 6.31 -7.81 15.50
C ALA A 95 6.40 -7.33 16.96
N VAL A 96 5.36 -6.65 17.47
CA VAL A 96 5.28 -6.19 18.87
C VAL A 96 5.26 -7.38 19.83
N VAL A 97 4.44 -8.41 19.55
CA VAL A 97 4.32 -9.61 20.40
C VAL A 97 5.64 -10.40 20.40
N PHE A 98 6.24 -10.63 19.24
CA PHE A 98 7.50 -11.36 19.13
C PHE A 98 8.70 -10.57 19.66
N ALA A 99 8.71 -9.24 19.52
CA ALA A 99 9.73 -8.41 20.17
C ALA A 99 9.69 -8.58 21.69
N ARG A 100 8.50 -8.58 22.28
CA ARG A 100 8.32 -8.85 23.73
C ARG A 100 8.80 -10.26 24.11
N ALA A 101 8.53 -11.27 23.27
CA ALA A 101 8.89 -12.64 23.53
C ALA A 101 10.39 -12.92 23.37
N PHE A 102 11.08 -12.33 22.38
CA PHE A 102 12.44 -12.71 22.00
C PHE A 102 13.53 -11.76 22.50
N VAL A 103 13.28 -10.44 22.49
CA VAL A 103 14.35 -9.46 22.71
C VAL A 103 14.92 -9.52 24.14
N ASN A 104 14.09 -9.81 25.14
CA ASN A 104 14.48 -9.84 26.54
C ASN A 104 14.72 -11.26 27.10
N THR A 105 14.49 -12.30 26.32
CA THR A 105 14.54 -13.70 26.78
C THR A 105 15.70 -14.50 26.18
N THR A 106 16.32 -13.98 25.12
CA THR A 106 17.42 -14.64 24.42
C THR A 106 18.74 -13.89 24.59
N SER A 107 19.86 -14.61 24.64
CA SER A 107 21.21 -14.03 24.69
C SER A 107 21.59 -13.26 23.42
N HIS A 108 20.80 -13.36 22.34
CA HIS A 108 21.07 -12.75 21.03
C HIS A 108 20.37 -11.40 20.85
N GLY A 109 19.68 -10.89 21.86
CA GLY A 109 19.00 -9.60 21.86
C GLY A 109 17.94 -9.51 20.76
N TRP A 110 18.06 -8.52 19.86
CA TRP A 110 17.07 -8.23 18.80
C TRP A 110 17.20 -9.14 17.55
N ARG A 111 18.31 -9.86 17.36
CA ARG A 111 18.60 -10.66 16.15
C ARG A 111 17.58 -11.76 15.84
N PRO A 112 17.07 -12.53 16.81
CA PRO A 112 16.09 -13.59 16.57
C PRO A 112 14.80 -13.09 15.91
N LEU A 113 14.43 -11.82 16.12
CA LEU A 113 13.26 -11.23 15.49
C LEU A 113 13.39 -11.18 13.97
N PHE A 114 14.58 -10.86 13.46
CA PHE A 114 14.86 -10.84 12.02
C PHE A 114 14.94 -12.24 11.42
N TRP A 115 15.52 -13.21 12.14
CA TRP A 115 15.55 -14.61 11.68
C TRP A 115 14.14 -15.19 11.58
N PHE A 116 13.30 -14.91 12.57
CA PHE A 116 11.90 -15.32 12.53
C PHE A 116 11.11 -14.59 11.41
N GLY A 117 11.38 -13.31 11.19
CA GLY A 117 10.74 -12.51 10.15
C GLY A 117 10.99 -13.04 8.73
N ALA A 118 12.05 -13.82 8.51
CA ALA A 118 12.34 -14.46 7.23
C ALA A 118 11.49 -15.72 6.97
N CYS A 119 10.85 -16.31 7.98
CA CYS A 119 10.08 -17.55 7.82
C CYS A 119 8.76 -17.39 7.05
N PRO A 120 7.90 -16.39 7.33
CA PRO A 120 6.62 -16.23 6.63
C PRO A 120 6.76 -16.13 5.10
N PRO A 121 7.70 -15.36 4.53
CA PRO A 121 7.89 -15.32 3.08
C PRO A 121 8.21 -16.66 2.42
N VAL A 122 8.84 -17.61 3.14
CA VAL A 122 9.07 -18.96 2.62
C VAL A 122 7.76 -19.66 2.33
N LEU A 123 6.80 -19.58 3.23
CA LEU A 123 5.47 -20.16 3.04
C LEU A 123 4.75 -19.50 1.86
N LEU A 124 4.89 -18.19 1.72
CA LEU A 124 4.31 -17.45 0.59
C LEU A 124 4.92 -17.87 -0.75
N ILE A 125 6.23 -18.11 -0.83
CA ILE A 125 6.90 -18.62 -2.02
C ILE A 125 6.35 -20.00 -2.39
N ILE A 126 6.28 -20.93 -1.42
CA ILE A 126 5.76 -22.28 -1.64
C ILE A 126 4.33 -22.21 -2.16
N PHE A 127 3.46 -21.43 -1.50
CA PHE A 127 2.08 -21.26 -1.91
C PHE A 127 1.96 -20.68 -3.32
N ARG A 128 2.70 -19.60 -3.61
CA ARG A 128 2.66 -18.94 -4.91
C ARG A 128 3.23 -19.80 -6.04
N TYR A 129 4.18 -20.69 -5.74
CA TYR A 129 4.75 -21.60 -6.72
C TYR A 129 3.71 -22.56 -7.31
N PHE A 130 2.78 -23.04 -6.49
CA PHE A 130 1.72 -23.95 -6.92
C PHE A 130 0.53 -23.22 -7.60
N LEU A 131 0.36 -21.92 -7.39
CA LEU A 131 -0.71 -21.17 -8.02
C LEU A 131 -0.37 -20.80 -9.48
N PRO A 132 -1.39 -20.79 -10.38
CA PRO A 132 -1.21 -20.32 -11.76
C PRO A 132 -0.93 -18.80 -11.80
N GLU A 133 -0.63 -18.32 -13.00
CA GLU A 133 -0.57 -16.87 -13.26
C GLU A 133 -1.98 -16.26 -13.29
N THR A 134 -2.10 -14.93 -13.10
CA THR A 134 -3.39 -14.24 -13.12
C THR A 134 -4.04 -14.31 -14.51
N GLU A 135 -5.36 -14.51 -14.56
CA GLU A 135 -6.11 -14.59 -15.82
C GLU A 135 -6.00 -13.28 -16.61
N ALA A 136 -6.06 -12.15 -15.91
CA ALA A 136 -5.88 -10.83 -16.51
C ALA A 136 -4.54 -10.70 -17.25
N PHE A 137 -3.45 -11.24 -16.68
CA PHE A 137 -2.15 -11.22 -17.35
C PHE A 137 -2.10 -12.19 -18.52
N GLN A 138 -2.64 -13.39 -18.37
CA GLN A 138 -2.66 -14.41 -19.45
C GLN A 138 -3.40 -13.88 -20.68
N ARG A 139 -4.60 -13.32 -20.50
CA ARG A 139 -5.39 -12.70 -21.58
C ARG A 139 -4.62 -11.57 -22.27
N ARG A 140 -3.97 -10.69 -21.49
CA ARG A 140 -3.16 -9.60 -22.05
C ARG A 140 -1.97 -10.12 -22.87
N MET A 141 -1.33 -11.19 -22.42
CA MET A 141 -0.23 -11.81 -23.15
C MET A 141 -0.70 -12.43 -24.48
N GLU A 142 -1.90 -13.01 -24.51
CA GLU A 142 -2.51 -13.53 -25.74
C GLU A 142 -2.77 -12.39 -26.75
N LEU A 143 -3.31 -11.27 -26.30
CA LEU A 143 -3.53 -10.09 -27.15
C LEU A 143 -2.20 -9.51 -27.68
N ARG A 144 -1.16 -9.43 -26.85
CA ARG A 144 0.18 -9.00 -27.29
C ARG A 144 0.77 -9.93 -28.35
N LYS A 145 0.53 -11.24 -28.24
CA LYS A 145 0.96 -12.23 -29.24
C LYS A 145 0.15 -12.15 -30.51
N ALA A 146 -1.12 -11.79 -30.43
CA ALA A 146 -1.99 -11.63 -31.61
C ALA A 146 -1.63 -10.40 -32.45
N GLY A 147 -0.80 -9.50 -31.96
CA GLY A 147 -0.26 -8.33 -32.67
C GLY A 147 0.75 -8.64 -33.78
N GLY A 148 0.96 -9.91 -34.13
CA GLY A 148 1.72 -10.35 -35.32
C GLY A 148 3.21 -10.00 -35.26
N ASP A 149 3.76 -9.51 -36.38
CA ASP A 149 5.19 -9.29 -36.61
C ASP A 149 5.87 -8.22 -35.74
N ILE A 150 5.10 -7.40 -35.02
CA ILE A 150 5.65 -6.30 -34.21
C ILE A 150 6.45 -6.80 -32.99
N GLY A 151 6.24 -8.04 -32.57
CA GLY A 151 6.91 -8.65 -31.39
C GLY A 151 6.44 -8.08 -30.06
N VAL A 152 6.20 -8.94 -29.08
CA VAL A 152 5.66 -8.63 -27.74
C VAL A 152 6.43 -7.48 -27.03
N GLU A 153 7.72 -7.36 -27.29
CA GLU A 153 8.56 -6.34 -26.68
C GLU A 153 8.28 -4.93 -27.20
N LYS A 154 8.13 -4.78 -28.51
CA LYS A 154 7.81 -3.49 -29.13
C LYS A 154 6.42 -3.03 -28.74
N VAL A 155 5.44 -3.96 -28.72
CA VAL A 155 4.07 -3.68 -28.26
C VAL A 155 4.10 -3.17 -26.81
N PHE A 156 4.82 -3.84 -25.91
CA PHE A 156 4.95 -3.39 -24.50
C PHE A 156 5.55 -1.98 -24.37
N ILE A 157 6.57 -1.64 -25.18
CA ILE A 157 7.18 -0.29 -25.17
C ILE A 157 6.19 0.76 -25.73
N GLN A 158 5.44 0.44 -26.77
CA GLN A 158 4.42 1.32 -27.34
C GLN A 158 3.30 1.58 -26.33
N GLU A 159 2.77 0.53 -25.71
CA GLU A 159 1.80 0.65 -24.61
C GLU A 159 2.32 1.59 -23.50
N GLY A 160 3.60 1.46 -23.13
CA GLY A 160 4.23 2.31 -22.11
C GLY A 160 4.26 3.80 -22.50
N LYS A 161 4.61 4.09 -23.75
CA LYS A 161 4.59 5.47 -24.27
C LYS A 161 3.18 6.05 -24.30
N VAL A 162 2.19 5.28 -24.76
CA VAL A 162 0.78 5.69 -24.79
C VAL A 162 0.25 5.89 -23.37
N ALA A 163 0.51 4.95 -22.47
CA ALA A 163 0.09 5.05 -21.06
C ALA A 163 0.69 6.28 -20.39
N LEU A 164 1.99 6.53 -20.56
CA LEU A 164 2.64 7.71 -19.98
C LEU A 164 2.07 9.00 -20.54
N ARG A 165 1.83 9.09 -21.85
CA ARG A 165 1.27 10.29 -22.49
C ARG A 165 -0.20 10.55 -22.10
N LYS A 166 -1.00 9.49 -21.98
CA LYS A 166 -2.45 9.59 -21.68
C LYS A 166 -2.72 9.77 -20.18
N TYR A 167 -1.92 9.15 -19.32
CA TYR A 167 -2.21 9.05 -17.86
C TYR A 167 -1.23 9.80 -16.97
N TRP A 168 -0.35 10.66 -17.49
CA TRP A 168 0.68 11.34 -16.69
C TRP A 168 0.10 12.19 -15.54
N LEU A 169 -1.03 12.88 -15.76
CA LEU A 169 -1.72 13.63 -14.71
C LEU A 169 -2.27 12.70 -13.61
N THR A 170 -2.80 11.56 -14.01
CA THR A 170 -3.25 10.53 -13.07
C THR A 170 -2.09 9.99 -12.25
N LEU A 171 -0.92 9.76 -12.86
CA LEU A 171 0.28 9.32 -12.13
C LEU A 171 0.71 10.33 -11.08
N ILE A 172 0.77 11.62 -11.42
CA ILE A 172 1.08 12.68 -10.46
C ILE A 172 0.04 12.71 -9.34
N TYR A 173 -1.24 12.66 -9.69
CA TYR A 173 -2.33 12.61 -8.70
C TYR A 173 -2.17 11.43 -7.74
N LEU A 174 -1.88 10.23 -8.25
CA LEU A 174 -1.70 9.04 -7.41
C LEU A 174 -0.49 9.16 -6.48
N VAL A 175 0.62 9.74 -6.94
CA VAL A 175 1.79 9.98 -6.09
C VAL A 175 1.47 10.99 -4.97
N LEU A 176 0.78 12.09 -5.30
CA LEU A 176 0.37 13.07 -4.31
C LEU A 176 -0.63 12.48 -3.30
N LEU A 177 -1.61 11.71 -3.77
CA LEU A 177 -2.56 11.02 -2.91
C LEU A 177 -1.83 10.06 -1.96
N MET A 178 -0.91 9.26 -2.49
CA MET A 178 -0.12 8.31 -1.69
C MET A 178 0.83 9.00 -0.72
N ALA A 179 1.37 10.17 -1.06
CA ALA A 179 2.13 10.98 -0.10
C ALA A 179 1.26 11.35 1.10
N GLY A 180 0.04 11.84 0.86
CA GLY A 180 -0.91 12.16 1.93
C GLY A 180 -1.26 10.97 2.80
N PHE A 181 -1.55 9.82 2.19
CA PHE A 181 -1.86 8.59 2.93
C PHE A 181 -0.67 8.08 3.77
N ASN A 182 0.54 8.12 3.23
CA ASN A 182 1.73 7.74 3.98
C ASN A 182 2.02 8.74 5.11
N PHE A 183 1.86 10.05 4.90
CA PHE A 183 1.93 11.05 5.98
C PHE A 183 0.88 10.79 7.06
N MET A 184 -0.32 10.38 6.69
CA MET A 184 -1.39 10.03 7.63
C MET A 184 -1.01 8.84 8.52
N SER A 185 -0.40 7.79 7.96
CA SER A 185 0.09 6.64 8.73
C SER A 185 1.25 7.03 9.65
N HIS A 186 2.30 7.61 9.09
CA HIS A 186 3.50 7.98 9.85
C HIS A 186 3.18 9.00 10.95
N GLY A 187 2.41 10.04 10.64
CA GLY A 187 2.03 11.09 11.58
C GLY A 187 1.14 10.59 12.73
N SER A 188 0.34 9.53 12.50
CA SER A 188 -0.48 8.97 13.56
C SER A 188 0.22 7.89 14.40
N GLN A 189 1.28 7.28 13.92
CA GLN A 189 1.85 6.06 14.53
C GLN A 189 3.27 6.24 15.07
N ASP A 190 4.16 6.95 14.35
CA ASP A 190 5.60 6.91 14.62
C ASP A 190 5.97 7.50 15.98
N LEU A 191 5.45 8.67 16.33
CA LEU A 191 5.73 9.32 17.62
C LEU A 191 4.73 8.98 18.73
N TYR A 192 3.65 8.26 18.42
CA TYR A 192 2.61 7.96 19.41
C TYR A 192 3.13 7.16 20.62
N PRO A 193 3.93 6.08 20.46
CA PRO A 193 4.54 5.39 21.60
C PRO A 193 5.42 6.31 22.45
N THR A 194 6.21 7.17 21.79
CA THR A 194 7.08 8.15 22.45
C THR A 194 6.27 9.18 23.25
N MET A 195 5.15 9.66 22.70
CA MET A 195 4.22 10.53 23.39
C MET A 195 3.65 9.84 24.65
N LEU A 196 3.18 8.60 24.53
CA LEU A 196 2.63 7.85 25.65
C LEU A 196 3.65 7.67 26.78
N GLN A 197 4.90 7.35 26.44
CA GLN A 197 5.96 7.14 27.42
C GLN A 197 6.49 8.45 28.01
N ASN A 198 6.94 9.37 27.16
CA ASN A 198 7.71 10.53 27.58
C ASN A 198 6.82 11.70 28.00
N GLN A 199 5.66 11.90 27.32
CA GLN A 199 4.75 13.00 27.65
C GLN A 199 3.74 12.61 28.73
N LEU A 200 3.13 11.42 28.61
CA LEU A 200 2.09 10.98 29.54
C LEU A 200 2.62 10.12 30.69
N GLY A 201 3.88 9.65 30.62
CA GLY A 201 4.52 8.86 31.67
C GLY A 201 3.95 7.42 31.80
N PHE A 202 3.43 6.85 30.72
CA PHE A 202 2.88 5.50 30.75
C PHE A 202 4.00 4.45 30.84
N GLY A 203 3.80 3.44 31.68
CA GLY A 203 4.70 2.29 31.73
C GLY A 203 4.64 1.45 30.43
N HIS A 204 5.70 0.69 30.18
CA HIS A 204 5.84 -0.12 28.96
C HIS A 204 4.63 -1.03 28.68
N ASP A 205 4.06 -1.67 29.71
CA ASP A 205 2.91 -2.58 29.52
C ASP A 205 1.67 -1.81 29.05
N ARG A 206 1.41 -0.63 29.63
CA ARG A 206 0.28 0.21 29.20
C ARG A 206 0.45 0.73 27.78
N VAL A 207 1.66 1.11 27.38
CA VAL A 207 1.96 1.50 26.00
C VAL A 207 1.71 0.34 25.06
N THR A 208 2.20 -0.86 25.38
CA THR A 208 1.99 -2.07 24.58
C THR A 208 0.51 -2.38 24.41
N VAL A 209 -0.25 -2.38 25.51
CA VAL A 209 -1.71 -2.61 25.44
C VAL A 209 -2.42 -1.56 24.58
N THR A 210 -2.05 -0.29 24.72
CA THR A 210 -2.63 0.78 23.89
C THR A 210 -2.32 0.56 22.41
N GLN A 211 -1.10 0.16 22.06
CA GLN A 211 -0.72 -0.16 20.69
C GLN A 211 -1.46 -1.39 20.13
N VAL A 212 -1.65 -2.42 20.93
CA VAL A 212 -2.45 -3.59 20.54
C VAL A 212 -3.89 -3.20 20.25
N VAL A 213 -4.51 -2.41 21.15
CA VAL A 213 -5.88 -1.92 20.97
C VAL A 213 -6.00 -1.04 19.72
N ALA A 214 -5.03 -0.15 19.47
CA ALA A 214 -4.96 0.67 18.28
C ALA A 214 -4.88 -0.19 16.99
N ASN A 215 -4.05 -1.25 16.98
CA ASN A 215 -3.95 -2.15 15.84
C ASN A 215 -5.21 -2.99 15.60
N LEU A 216 -5.92 -3.37 16.66
CA LEU A 216 -7.25 -3.98 16.51
C LEU A 216 -8.25 -3.03 15.86
N GLY A 217 -8.19 -1.75 16.24
CA GLY A 217 -8.95 -0.68 15.56
C GLY A 217 -8.59 -0.58 14.08
N ALA A 218 -7.30 -0.62 13.76
CA ALA A 218 -6.79 -0.61 12.40
C ALA A 218 -7.35 -1.78 11.56
N ILE A 219 -7.24 -3.01 12.06
CA ILE A 219 -7.70 -4.22 11.37
C ILE A 219 -9.21 -4.17 11.12
N THR A 220 -9.98 -3.81 12.12
CA THR A 220 -11.45 -3.72 11.99
C THR A 220 -11.83 -2.58 11.03
N GLY A 221 -11.23 -1.41 11.16
CA GLY A 221 -11.48 -0.25 10.31
C GLY A 221 -11.22 -0.53 8.84
N GLY A 222 -10.05 -1.06 8.51
CA GLY A 222 -9.69 -1.35 7.14
C GLY A 222 -10.61 -2.38 6.48
N THR A 223 -11.00 -3.42 7.21
CA THR A 223 -11.91 -4.45 6.70
C THR A 223 -13.32 -3.91 6.50
N VAL A 224 -13.88 -3.24 7.51
CA VAL A 224 -15.25 -2.71 7.47
C VAL A 224 -15.39 -1.61 6.41
N VAL A 225 -14.45 -0.66 6.38
CA VAL A 225 -14.51 0.45 5.44
C VAL A 225 -14.15 -0.01 4.02
N GLY A 226 -13.21 -0.95 3.87
CA GLY A 226 -12.93 -1.59 2.58
C GLY A 226 -14.20 -2.21 1.97
N TYR A 227 -14.95 -2.99 2.76
CA TYR A 227 -16.25 -3.52 2.35
C TYR A 227 -17.28 -2.42 2.05
N SER A 228 -17.44 -1.45 2.96
CA SER A 228 -18.39 -0.34 2.81
C SER A 228 -18.11 0.49 1.57
N SER A 229 -16.85 0.61 1.16
CA SER A 229 -16.46 1.34 -0.06
C SER A 229 -17.05 0.74 -1.34
N GLN A 230 -17.41 -0.55 -1.31
CA GLN A 230 -18.11 -1.19 -2.42
C GLN A 230 -19.55 -0.68 -2.57
N ILE A 231 -20.16 -0.25 -1.48
CA ILE A 231 -21.53 0.27 -1.45
C ILE A 231 -21.53 1.77 -1.73
N PHE A 232 -20.83 2.54 -0.90
CA PHE A 232 -20.87 4.02 -0.91
C PHE A 232 -19.92 4.67 -1.93
N GLY A 233 -18.94 3.93 -2.47
CA GLY A 233 -17.92 4.48 -3.35
C GLY A 233 -16.59 4.70 -2.62
N ARG A 234 -15.51 4.82 -3.40
CA ARG A 234 -14.15 4.91 -2.86
C ARG A 234 -13.91 6.26 -2.20
N ARG A 235 -14.25 7.33 -2.90
CA ARG A 235 -14.03 8.72 -2.45
C ARG A 235 -14.83 9.05 -1.19
N ILE A 236 -16.12 8.73 -1.17
CA ILE A 236 -16.99 9.00 -0.01
C ILE A 236 -16.48 8.28 1.23
N SER A 237 -16.07 7.02 1.09
CA SER A 237 -15.53 6.24 2.20
C SER A 237 -14.24 6.85 2.77
N ILE A 238 -13.32 7.29 1.91
CA ILE A 238 -12.07 7.96 2.33
C ILE A 238 -12.39 9.29 3.03
N ILE A 239 -13.25 10.13 2.46
CA ILE A 239 -13.63 11.42 3.03
C ILE A 239 -14.30 11.25 4.40
N ALA A 240 -15.23 10.28 4.52
CA ALA A 240 -15.89 9.98 5.79
C ALA A 240 -14.88 9.58 6.88
N MET A 241 -13.87 8.79 6.54
CA MET A 241 -12.82 8.41 7.47
C MET A 241 -11.89 9.58 7.83
N CYS A 242 -11.58 10.47 6.89
CA CYS A 242 -10.82 11.69 7.18
C CYS A 242 -11.59 12.62 8.14
N ILE A 243 -12.90 12.73 7.99
CA ILE A 243 -13.75 13.53 8.89
C ILE A 243 -13.78 12.87 10.28
N LEU A 244 -13.96 11.55 10.36
CA LEU A 244 -13.97 10.81 11.62
C LEU A 244 -12.64 10.95 12.35
N GLY A 245 -11.50 10.70 11.67
CA GLY A 245 -10.16 10.86 12.22
C GLY A 245 -9.91 12.30 12.68
N GLY A 246 -10.27 13.29 11.86
CA GLY A 246 -10.17 14.70 12.26
C GLY A 246 -10.93 15.05 13.53
N ALA A 247 -12.11 14.49 13.72
CA ALA A 247 -12.93 14.68 14.95
C ALA A 247 -12.30 13.98 16.18
N LEU A 248 -11.53 12.91 15.97
CA LEU A 248 -10.91 12.13 17.04
C LEU A 248 -9.50 12.61 17.42
N LEU A 249 -8.93 13.57 16.69
CA LEU A 249 -7.57 14.07 16.96
C LEU A 249 -7.42 14.61 18.38
N TYR A 250 -8.43 15.35 18.87
CA TYR A 250 -8.37 15.92 20.22
C TYR A 250 -8.30 14.83 21.31
N PRO A 251 -9.22 13.85 21.37
CA PRO A 251 -9.12 12.76 22.34
C PRO A 251 -7.86 11.90 22.14
N TYR A 252 -7.40 11.70 20.91
CA TYR A 252 -6.21 10.93 20.61
C TYR A 252 -4.91 11.56 21.14
N GLY A 253 -4.77 12.89 21.03
CA GLY A 253 -3.56 13.61 21.43
C GLY A 253 -3.55 14.08 22.89
N PHE A 254 -4.72 14.32 23.51
CA PHE A 254 -4.78 15.04 24.79
C PHE A 254 -5.44 14.29 25.93
N LEU A 255 -6.13 13.16 25.70
CA LEU A 255 -6.68 12.37 26.80
C LEU A 255 -5.58 11.75 27.67
N ARG A 256 -5.71 11.89 28.99
CA ARG A 256 -4.79 11.30 29.98
C ARG A 256 -5.39 10.11 30.73
N SER A 257 -6.69 9.88 30.56
CA SER A 257 -7.43 8.80 31.19
C SER A 257 -7.33 7.48 30.40
N ASN A 258 -7.97 6.42 30.90
CA ASN A 258 -8.10 5.16 30.16
C ASN A 258 -8.87 5.31 28.83
N GLY A 259 -9.62 6.40 28.65
CA GLY A 259 -10.27 6.73 27.38
C GLY A 259 -9.31 6.91 26.21
N ILE A 260 -8.00 7.12 26.44
CA ILE A 260 -6.99 7.20 25.37
C ILE A 260 -6.90 5.90 24.58
N MET A 261 -7.15 4.73 25.19
CA MET A 261 -7.16 3.45 24.46
C MET A 261 -8.31 3.39 23.46
N ALA A 262 -9.51 3.87 23.86
CA ALA A 262 -10.65 3.96 22.96
C ALA A 262 -10.39 4.99 21.84
N ALA A 263 -9.81 6.15 22.19
CA ALA A 263 -9.42 7.15 21.20
C ALA A 263 -8.42 6.58 20.18
N ALA A 264 -7.41 5.83 20.65
CA ALA A 264 -6.44 5.16 19.79
C ALA A 264 -7.07 4.10 18.89
N PHE A 265 -8.03 3.34 19.39
CA PHE A 265 -8.80 2.37 18.61
C PHE A 265 -9.53 3.05 17.44
N PHE A 266 -10.34 4.06 17.75
CA PHE A 266 -11.17 4.71 16.73
C PHE A 266 -10.36 5.60 15.78
N GLU A 267 -9.27 6.21 16.24
CA GLU A 267 -8.36 6.96 15.36
C GLU A 267 -7.70 6.02 14.35
N GLN A 268 -7.15 4.89 14.80
CA GLN A 268 -6.55 3.91 13.90
C GLN A 268 -7.60 3.18 13.04
N PHE A 269 -8.83 3.03 13.53
CA PHE A 269 -9.97 2.60 12.72
C PHE A 269 -10.21 3.56 11.54
N ALA A 270 -10.18 4.87 11.78
CA ALA A 270 -10.38 5.87 10.74
C ALA A 270 -9.20 5.90 9.75
N VAL A 271 -7.97 5.96 10.24
CA VAL A 271 -6.74 5.97 9.42
C VAL A 271 -6.66 4.73 8.53
N GLN A 272 -6.72 3.55 9.13
CA GLN A 272 -6.61 2.30 8.38
C GLN A 272 -7.90 1.92 7.65
N GLY A 273 -9.04 2.47 8.06
CA GLY A 273 -10.28 2.42 7.30
C GLY A 273 -10.16 3.10 5.94
N ALA A 274 -9.62 4.31 5.91
CA ALA A 274 -9.30 5.00 4.66
C ALA A 274 -8.28 4.21 3.81
N TRP A 275 -7.23 3.66 4.43
CA TRP A 275 -6.23 2.81 3.77
C TRP A 275 -6.83 1.53 3.17
N GLY A 276 -7.82 0.91 3.80
CA GLY A 276 -8.47 -0.30 3.28
C GLY A 276 -9.10 -0.14 1.90
N VAL A 277 -9.41 1.10 1.51
CA VAL A 277 -9.95 1.43 0.19
C VAL A 277 -8.85 1.62 -0.86
N ILE A 278 -7.62 1.92 -0.44
CA ILE A 278 -6.54 2.35 -1.35
C ILE A 278 -6.10 1.28 -2.35
N PRO A 279 -5.87 0.01 -1.98
CA PRO A 279 -5.40 -0.97 -2.97
C PRO A 279 -6.31 -1.05 -4.19
N ILE A 280 -7.63 -1.16 -3.98
CA ILE A 280 -8.57 -1.21 -5.11
C ILE A 280 -8.71 0.13 -5.82
N HIS A 281 -8.69 1.26 -5.10
CA HIS A 281 -8.78 2.59 -5.72
C HIS A 281 -7.60 2.87 -6.66
N LEU A 282 -6.38 2.52 -6.24
CA LEU A 282 -5.19 2.61 -7.10
C LEU A 282 -5.29 1.70 -8.33
N MET A 283 -5.80 0.48 -8.14
CA MET A 283 -6.00 -0.49 -9.23
C MET A 283 -7.01 0.02 -10.27
N GLU A 284 -8.13 0.58 -9.80
CA GLU A 284 -9.19 1.13 -10.66
C GLU A 284 -8.74 2.38 -11.43
N LEU A 285 -7.81 3.17 -10.90
CA LEU A 285 -7.27 4.35 -11.56
C LEU A 285 -6.07 4.07 -12.47
N SER A 286 -5.42 2.93 -12.30
CA SER A 286 -4.22 2.56 -13.06
C SER A 286 -4.56 2.04 -14.46
N PRO A 287 -3.72 2.31 -15.49
CA PRO A 287 -3.87 1.70 -16.80
C PRO A 287 -3.63 0.19 -16.70
N ALA A 288 -4.41 -0.60 -17.47
CA ALA A 288 -4.39 -2.06 -17.41
C ALA A 288 -2.99 -2.65 -17.65
N SER A 289 -2.28 -2.16 -18.66
CA SER A 289 -0.97 -2.68 -19.10
C SER A 289 0.17 -2.41 -18.12
N PHE A 290 0.06 -1.36 -17.26
CA PHE A 290 1.11 -0.94 -16.32
C PHE A 290 0.59 -0.82 -14.89
N ARG A 291 -0.36 -1.67 -14.52
CA ARG A 291 -1.06 -1.59 -13.24
C ARG A 291 -0.14 -1.84 -12.06
N THR A 292 0.68 -2.88 -12.11
CA THR A 292 1.63 -3.21 -11.04
C THR A 292 2.67 -2.11 -10.88
N PHE A 293 3.21 -1.61 -11.98
CA PHE A 293 4.15 -0.50 -11.98
C PHE A 293 3.54 0.77 -11.38
N VAL A 294 2.36 1.17 -11.80
CA VAL A 294 1.72 2.42 -11.33
C VAL A 294 1.35 2.32 -9.86
N VAL A 295 0.72 1.24 -9.43
CA VAL A 295 0.33 1.02 -8.03
C VAL A 295 1.57 0.97 -7.12
N GLY A 296 2.58 0.19 -7.48
CA GLY A 296 3.80 0.05 -6.70
C GLY A 296 4.61 1.36 -6.64
N THR A 297 4.80 2.01 -7.79
CA THR A 297 5.62 3.23 -7.87
C THR A 297 4.95 4.42 -7.17
N SER A 298 3.64 4.64 -7.36
CA SER A 298 2.93 5.71 -6.67
C SER A 298 2.94 5.53 -5.16
N TYR A 299 2.74 4.30 -4.67
CA TYR A 299 2.86 3.99 -3.24
C TYR A 299 4.26 4.31 -2.70
N GLN A 300 5.32 3.84 -3.36
CA GLN A 300 6.68 4.01 -2.85
C GLN A 300 7.24 5.42 -3.03
N LEU A 301 6.81 6.16 -4.05
CA LEU A 301 7.15 7.58 -4.16
C LEU A 301 6.43 8.39 -3.08
N GLY A 302 5.17 8.07 -2.79
CA GLY A 302 4.45 8.66 -1.65
C GLY A 302 5.16 8.38 -0.32
N ASN A 303 5.61 7.14 -0.11
CA ASN A 303 6.38 6.75 1.07
C ASN A 303 7.74 7.48 1.15
N LEU A 304 8.40 7.71 0.01
CA LEU A 304 9.63 8.49 -0.05
C LEU A 304 9.42 9.92 0.46
N VAL A 305 8.36 10.59 0.00
CA VAL A 305 8.02 11.95 0.43
C VAL A 305 7.69 11.98 1.92
N SER A 306 6.90 11.03 2.41
CA SER A 306 6.49 10.95 3.83
C SER A 306 7.59 10.46 4.77
N SER A 307 8.73 10.00 4.27
CA SER A 307 9.86 9.56 5.10
C SER A 307 10.41 10.66 6.02
N ALA A 308 10.11 11.93 5.74
CA ALA A 308 10.45 13.07 6.59
C ALA A 308 9.47 13.30 7.76
N SER A 309 8.35 12.56 7.84
CA SER A 309 7.28 12.80 8.82
C SER A 309 7.80 12.85 10.27
N SER A 310 8.46 11.79 10.72
CA SER A 310 8.98 11.70 12.09
C SER A 310 9.99 12.80 12.40
N THR A 311 10.82 13.20 11.42
CA THR A 311 11.77 14.32 11.59
C THR A 311 11.03 15.65 11.71
N ILE A 312 10.01 15.87 10.88
CA ILE A 312 9.18 17.08 10.94
C ILE A 312 8.51 17.18 12.31
N GLU A 313 7.87 16.10 12.76
CA GLU A 313 7.16 16.06 14.04
C GLU A 313 8.10 16.23 15.22
N ALA A 314 9.27 15.59 15.22
CA ALA A 314 10.27 15.73 16.28
C ALA A 314 10.80 17.17 16.35
N THR A 315 11.18 17.76 15.20
CA THR A 315 11.68 19.14 15.13
C THR A 315 10.62 20.16 15.51
N LEU A 316 9.37 19.95 15.13
CA LEU A 316 8.25 20.78 15.57
C LEU A 316 8.00 20.62 17.06
N GLY A 317 8.17 19.42 17.63
CA GLY A 317 8.04 19.15 19.06
C GLY A 317 8.96 20.01 19.91
N GLU A 318 10.19 20.24 19.45
CA GLU A 318 11.16 21.07 20.16
C GLU A 318 10.69 22.53 20.38
N LYS A 319 9.74 23.01 19.56
CA LYS A 319 9.15 24.35 19.72
C LYS A 319 8.17 24.46 20.90
N TRP A 320 7.70 23.33 21.43
CA TRP A 320 6.78 23.28 22.57
C TRP A 320 7.36 22.45 23.72
N PRO A 321 8.38 23.00 24.44
CA PRO A 321 8.98 22.29 25.55
C PRO A 321 7.98 22.20 26.75
N LEU A 322 7.98 21.03 27.36
CA LEU A 322 7.27 20.78 28.61
C LEU A 322 8.27 20.77 29.77
N PRO A 323 7.82 20.97 31.02
CA PRO A 323 8.69 20.83 32.18
C PRO A 323 9.42 19.49 32.19
N PRO A 324 10.74 19.47 32.46
CA PRO A 324 11.51 18.25 32.48
C PRO A 324 10.98 17.28 33.55
N THR A 325 11.22 15.97 33.32
CA THR A 325 10.95 14.92 34.32
C THR A 325 11.81 15.14 35.57
N LYS A 326 11.45 14.47 36.67
CA LYS A 326 12.24 14.49 37.91
C LYS A 326 13.71 14.10 37.72
N ASP A 327 13.97 13.30 36.70
CA ASP A 327 15.30 12.80 36.30
C ASP A 327 16.02 13.73 35.30
N GLY A 328 15.52 14.95 35.06
CA GLY A 328 16.12 15.95 34.17
C GLY A 328 15.91 15.71 32.69
N THR A 329 15.14 14.68 32.26
CA THR A 329 14.88 14.38 30.86
C THR A 329 14.00 15.45 30.24
N LYS A 330 14.43 16.00 29.10
CA LYS A 330 13.65 16.98 28.32
C LYS A 330 12.36 16.34 27.78
N ARG A 331 11.27 17.05 27.88
CA ARG A 331 9.94 16.64 27.41
C ARG A 331 9.38 17.66 26.44
N TYR A 332 8.65 17.17 25.45
CA TYR A 332 8.03 18.00 24.43
C TYR A 332 6.56 17.64 24.28
N ASP A 333 5.73 18.61 23.84
CA ASP A 333 4.30 18.38 23.60
C ASP A 333 4.04 17.73 22.24
N TYR A 334 4.39 16.45 22.14
CA TYR A 334 4.17 15.66 20.93
C TYR A 334 2.69 15.50 20.59
N GLY A 335 1.79 15.47 21.58
CA GLY A 335 0.35 15.41 21.35
C GLY A 335 -0.15 16.61 20.53
N LYS A 336 0.31 17.82 20.87
CA LYS A 336 -0.01 19.04 20.14
C LYS A 336 0.52 19.01 18.70
N VAL A 337 1.77 18.56 18.53
CA VAL A 337 2.39 18.42 17.20
C VAL A 337 1.61 17.46 16.33
N MET A 338 1.32 16.27 16.85
CA MET A 338 0.58 15.24 16.13
C MET A 338 -0.81 15.72 15.72
N VAL A 339 -1.54 16.39 16.61
CA VAL A 339 -2.88 16.91 16.29
C VAL A 339 -2.85 17.95 15.18
N ILE A 340 -1.89 18.89 15.22
CA ILE A 340 -1.74 19.91 14.16
C ILE A 340 -1.33 19.26 12.84
N PHE A 341 -0.32 18.39 12.88
CA PHE A 341 0.19 17.72 11.70
C PHE A 341 -0.89 16.84 11.04
N MET A 342 -1.53 15.98 11.83
CA MET A 342 -2.59 15.10 11.34
C MET A 342 -3.82 15.86 10.84
N GLY A 343 -4.19 16.97 11.48
CA GLY A 343 -5.27 17.84 11.02
C GLY A 343 -4.99 18.39 9.61
N ALA A 344 -3.77 18.86 9.36
CA ALA A 344 -3.35 19.30 8.04
C ALA A 344 -3.35 18.15 7.00
N VAL A 345 -2.88 16.97 7.40
CA VAL A 345 -2.83 15.79 6.54
C VAL A 345 -4.23 15.29 6.18
N PHE A 346 -5.16 15.21 7.14
CA PHE A 346 -6.55 14.83 6.85
C PHE A 346 -7.22 15.83 5.89
N ALA A 347 -7.02 17.13 6.11
CA ALA A 347 -7.52 18.15 5.19
C ALA A 347 -6.95 18.00 3.77
N TYR A 348 -5.64 17.74 3.66
CA TYR A 348 -4.97 17.49 2.40
C TYR A 348 -5.50 16.24 1.67
N VAL A 349 -5.61 15.11 2.37
CA VAL A 349 -6.13 13.86 1.78
C VAL A 349 -7.58 14.03 1.36
N MET A 350 -8.39 14.69 2.19
CA MET A 350 -9.79 14.96 1.88
C MET A 350 -9.93 15.84 0.63
N LEU A 351 -9.13 16.90 0.51
CA LEU A 351 -9.12 17.78 -0.66
C LEU A 351 -8.75 17.04 -1.94
N LEU A 352 -7.64 16.27 -1.91
CA LEU A 352 -7.21 15.49 -3.06
C LEU A 352 -8.24 14.44 -3.47
N THR A 353 -8.82 13.76 -2.49
CA THR A 353 -9.86 12.75 -2.75
C THR A 353 -11.12 13.40 -3.32
N PHE A 354 -11.47 14.62 -2.88
CA PHE A 354 -12.63 15.35 -3.39
C PHE A 354 -12.44 15.78 -4.84
N ILE A 355 -11.25 16.21 -5.23
CA ILE A 355 -10.93 16.65 -6.60
C ILE A 355 -10.69 15.45 -7.52
N GLY A 356 -10.22 14.34 -6.98
CA GLY A 356 -9.77 13.18 -7.74
C GLY A 356 -10.87 12.43 -8.48
N PRO A 357 -10.53 11.66 -9.51
CA PRO A 357 -11.48 10.85 -10.25
C PRO A 357 -11.94 9.64 -9.43
N GLU A 358 -13.15 9.16 -9.70
CA GLU A 358 -13.67 7.88 -9.20
C GLU A 358 -13.98 6.97 -10.39
N ARG A 359 -13.42 5.76 -10.36
CA ARG A 359 -13.65 4.72 -11.36
C ARG A 359 -14.09 3.41 -10.72
N LYS A 360 -15.04 3.50 -9.78
CA LYS A 360 -15.60 2.37 -9.05
C LYS A 360 -16.11 1.29 -10.03
N ASN A 361 -15.77 0.04 -9.74
CA ASN A 361 -16.15 -1.14 -10.52
C ASN A 361 -15.63 -1.15 -11.98
N ARG A 362 -14.57 -0.40 -12.27
CA ARG A 362 -13.94 -0.48 -13.60
C ARG A 362 -13.63 -1.93 -13.93
N ASP A 363 -13.90 -2.30 -15.17
CA ASP A 363 -13.53 -3.63 -15.68
C ASP A 363 -11.99 -3.75 -15.69
N MET A 364 -11.49 -4.77 -15.00
CA MET A 364 -10.06 -5.03 -14.92
C MET A 364 -9.52 -5.74 -16.17
N PHE A 365 -10.41 -6.26 -17.00
CA PHE A 365 -10.09 -6.91 -18.28
C PHE A 365 -10.17 -5.96 -19.47
N GLN A 366 -10.67 -4.74 -19.27
CA GLN A 366 -10.80 -3.74 -20.34
C GLN A 366 -9.42 -3.16 -20.69
N GLU A 367 -8.95 -3.46 -21.87
CA GLU A 367 -7.61 -3.09 -22.35
C GLU A 367 -7.67 -1.85 -23.24
N GLU A 368 -7.93 -0.69 -22.63
CA GLU A 368 -7.89 0.58 -23.32
C GLU A 368 -6.49 0.82 -23.94
N GLY A 369 -6.44 0.90 -25.25
CA GLY A 369 -5.25 1.25 -26.03
C GLY A 369 -4.46 0.08 -26.62
N LEU A 370 -4.71 -1.17 -26.24
CA LEU A 370 -4.09 -2.32 -26.90
C LEU A 370 -4.81 -2.65 -28.21
N GLU A 371 -6.14 -2.54 -28.22
CA GLU A 371 -6.97 -2.72 -29.40
C GLU A 371 -6.62 -1.69 -30.49
N ASP A 372 -6.35 -0.44 -30.09
CA ASP A 372 -5.93 0.64 -31.00
C ASP A 372 -4.53 0.34 -31.59
N ILE A 373 -3.59 -0.19 -30.78
CA ILE A 373 -2.22 -0.50 -31.24
C ILE A 373 -2.20 -1.72 -32.14
N VAL A 374 -2.98 -2.75 -31.81
CA VAL A 374 -3.08 -4.00 -32.60
C VAL A 374 -3.94 -3.78 -33.84
N GLY A 375 -4.94 -2.88 -33.80
CA GLY A 375 -5.78 -2.51 -34.93
C GLY A 375 -5.04 -1.70 -36.00
N ASP A 376 -4.22 -0.74 -35.62
CA ASP A 376 -3.39 0.06 -36.55
C ASP A 376 -2.31 -0.78 -37.26
N GLY A 377 -1.79 -1.85 -36.61
CA GLY A 377 -0.83 -2.76 -37.23
C GLY A 377 -1.43 -3.64 -38.31
N LYS A 378 -2.77 -3.73 -38.44
CA LYS A 378 -3.47 -4.43 -39.52
C LYS A 378 -3.92 -3.51 -40.66
N GLY A 379 -3.78 -2.20 -40.48
CA GLY A 379 -4.25 -1.20 -41.44
C GLY A 379 -3.34 -0.97 -42.66
N ASP A 380 -2.06 -1.29 -42.54
CA ASP A 380 -1.11 -1.06 -43.65
C ASP A 380 -1.03 -2.20 -44.68
N ASP A 381 -1.64 -3.39 -44.40
CA ASP A 381 -1.57 -4.55 -45.28
C ASP A 381 -2.91 -4.98 -45.94
N LEU A 382 -4.00 -4.22 -45.73
CA LEU A 382 -5.33 -4.58 -46.25
C LEU A 382 -6.01 -3.48 -47.09
N GLU A 383 -5.32 -2.97 -48.11
CA GLU A 383 -5.98 -2.57 -49.35
C GLU A 383 -6.17 -3.81 -50.22
N GLY A 384 -7.16 -4.60 -49.91
CA GLY A 384 -7.53 -5.75 -50.77
C GLY A 384 -8.03 -6.95 -49.97
N GLY A 385 -9.23 -6.90 -49.42
CA GLY A 385 -9.83 -8.13 -48.87
C GLY A 385 -11.07 -7.87 -48.01
N GLU A 386 -12.19 -8.21 -48.57
CA GLU A 386 -13.55 -8.42 -48.05
C GLU A 386 -13.85 -8.20 -46.56
N LYS A 387 -14.81 -7.34 -46.30
CA LYS A 387 -15.51 -7.20 -45.01
C LYS A 387 -16.26 -8.49 -44.67
N VAL A 388 -15.78 -9.25 -43.73
CA VAL A 388 -16.55 -10.30 -43.06
C VAL A 388 -17.41 -9.64 -42.00
N GLY A 389 -18.71 -9.56 -42.27
CA GLY A 389 -19.72 -9.09 -41.30
C GLY A 389 -19.91 -10.13 -40.21
N PHE A 390 -19.81 -9.68 -38.98
CA PHE A 390 -20.29 -10.44 -37.83
C PHE A 390 -21.78 -10.19 -37.66
N ASP A 391 -22.60 -11.20 -37.98
CA ASP A 391 -24.03 -11.25 -37.66
C ASP A 391 -24.22 -11.38 -36.15
N GLU A 392 -24.80 -10.35 -35.55
CA GLU A 392 -25.43 -10.44 -34.23
C GLU A 392 -26.67 -11.34 -34.34
N LYS A 393 -26.62 -12.53 -33.79
CA LYS A 393 -27.81 -13.33 -33.52
C LYS A 393 -28.29 -13.02 -32.08
N GLU A 394 -29.26 -12.15 -32.00
CA GLU A 394 -30.19 -12.06 -30.86
C GLU A 394 -30.92 -13.41 -30.70
N GLY A 395 -30.73 -14.03 -29.55
CA GLY A 395 -31.49 -15.18 -29.08
C GLY A 395 -32.20 -14.86 -27.78
N SER A 396 -33.41 -14.33 -27.87
CA SER A 396 -34.32 -14.23 -26.72
C SER A 396 -34.91 -15.62 -26.37
N PRO A 397 -34.92 -16.03 -25.10
CA PRO A 397 -35.72 -17.20 -24.70
C PRO A 397 -37.13 -16.77 -24.36
N GLN A 398 -38.10 -17.33 -25.10
CA GLN A 398 -39.52 -17.32 -24.75
C GLN A 398 -39.79 -18.15 -23.48
N ARG A 399 -40.69 -17.62 -22.64
CA ARG A 399 -41.33 -18.30 -21.51
C ARG A 399 -42.28 -19.39 -22.04
N THR A 400 -42.24 -20.53 -21.42
CA THR A 400 -43.39 -21.31 -20.98
C THR A 400 -43.08 -21.96 -19.64
#